data_ba7d105fc7ff9fb003e047e64c22ed00
#
_entry.id   ba7d105fc7ff9fb003e047e64c22ed00
#
_cell.length_a   1.000
_cell.length_b   1.000
_cell.length_c   1.000
_cell.angle_alpha   90.00
_cell.angle_beta   90.00
_cell.angle_gamma   90.00
#
_symmetry.space_group_name_H-M   'P 1'
#
loop_
_entity.id
_entity.type
_entity.pdbx_description
1 polymer ?
#
loop_
_entity_poly.entity_id
_entity_poly.type
_entity_poly.pdbx_seq_one_letter_code
_entity_poly.pdbx_strand_id
1 'polypeptide(L)'
;MAGPFLTANSYLGMVIETTEGTLPTTGTVYWIPVSSPQITPNQMFLRDEALRGSPTTVYDQVQGVRHDEFEFKSYLFADTFPTLVRSVLGSTDTVTGGAGIYTHKIKVLNAPSTGSQPPTYSILDFDGANYFTTTGSQADSLALTFGAEAAAEATVKYLANPYTSYTTAPTVFATQSLSSEHLIPSWDTAITIGGTSYTNITTGELAINRKTQPIFTLGTQAPYNLFAGPIEVTGKFTMVINSTSDVFSTGSSAYGLTRSPEAISITLTDPNDASTGVQHTANFTMSAAQIYNIKRTRGKEFTELEIEFTANANSTDASTGYSPIQTTFINAQSTAY
;
A
#
# COMPACT_ATOMS: atom_id res chain seq x y z
N MET A 1 23.11 -21.79 26.74
CA MET A 1 21.82 -21.08 26.49
C MET A 1 21.98 -20.34 25.19
N ALA A 2 21.06 -20.52 24.26
CA ALA A 2 21.00 -19.65 23.09
C ALA A 2 20.70 -18.22 23.55
N GLY A 3 21.42 -17.22 23.07
CA GLY A 3 21.16 -15.81 23.35
C GLY A 3 19.90 -15.32 22.62
N PRO A 4 19.49 -14.06 22.84
CA PRO A 4 18.41 -13.44 22.08
C PRO A 4 18.78 -13.40 20.59
N PHE A 5 17.78 -13.56 19.73
CA PHE A 5 17.96 -13.49 18.28
C PHE A 5 18.13 -12.04 17.82
N LEU A 6 18.92 -11.85 16.75
CA LEU A 6 19.18 -10.53 16.19
C LEU A 6 18.10 -10.19 15.17
N THR A 7 17.27 -9.20 15.47
CA THR A 7 16.19 -8.71 14.59
C THR A 7 16.70 -8.21 13.22
N ALA A 8 17.96 -7.75 13.14
CA ALA A 8 18.54 -7.35 11.85
C ALA A 8 18.66 -8.49 10.83
N ASN A 9 18.50 -9.74 11.24
CA ASN A 9 18.45 -10.90 10.35
C ASN A 9 17.03 -11.18 9.82
N SER A 10 16.04 -10.42 10.24
CA SER A 10 14.65 -10.59 9.80
C SER A 10 14.47 -10.17 8.35
N TYR A 11 13.56 -10.83 7.65
CA TYR A 11 13.21 -10.49 6.27
C TYR A 11 11.78 -10.91 5.94
N LEU A 12 11.23 -10.29 4.90
CA LEU A 12 9.87 -10.50 4.43
C LEU A 12 9.87 -10.94 2.97
N GLY A 13 9.12 -12.01 2.67
CA GLY A 13 8.88 -12.48 1.31
C GLY A 13 7.41 -12.52 0.98
N MET A 14 7.03 -12.13 -0.23
CA MET A 14 5.66 -12.20 -0.73
C MET A 14 5.59 -12.99 -2.02
N VAL A 15 4.59 -13.84 -2.17
CA VAL A 15 4.30 -14.60 -3.39
C VAL A 15 2.81 -14.55 -3.70
N ILE A 16 2.47 -14.40 -4.99
CA ILE A 16 1.07 -14.43 -5.44
C ILE A 16 0.54 -15.85 -5.33
N GLU A 17 -0.65 -16.01 -4.78
CA GLU A 17 -1.34 -17.29 -4.69
C GLU A 17 -2.03 -17.64 -6.02
N THR A 18 -1.91 -18.89 -6.43
CA THR A 18 -2.67 -19.44 -7.56
C THR A 18 -4.05 -19.93 -7.12
N THR A 19 -4.16 -20.32 -5.87
CA THR A 19 -5.41 -20.71 -5.19
C THR A 19 -5.45 -19.97 -3.88
N GLU A 20 -6.49 -19.17 -3.70
CA GLU A 20 -6.69 -18.35 -2.49
C GLU A 20 -6.55 -19.18 -1.20
N GLY A 21 -5.81 -18.64 -0.24
CA GLY A 21 -5.58 -19.27 1.06
C GLY A 21 -4.66 -20.49 1.04
N THR A 22 -4.04 -20.81 -0.09
CA THR A 22 -3.13 -21.94 -0.22
C THR A 22 -1.72 -21.47 -0.50
N LEU A 23 -0.77 -21.82 0.38
CA LEU A 23 0.64 -21.51 0.18
C LEU A 23 1.16 -22.18 -1.11
N PRO A 24 1.65 -21.42 -2.10
CA PRO A 24 2.22 -21.97 -3.32
C PRO A 24 3.48 -22.80 -3.04
N THR A 25 3.73 -23.81 -3.84
CA THR A 25 4.99 -24.56 -3.79
C THR A 25 6.05 -23.99 -4.73
N THR A 26 5.63 -23.18 -5.71
CA THR A 26 6.49 -22.49 -6.70
C THR A 26 5.91 -21.13 -7.01
N GLY A 27 6.73 -20.21 -7.48
CA GLY A 27 6.31 -18.85 -7.84
C GLY A 27 7.45 -17.86 -7.73
N THR A 28 7.26 -16.67 -8.26
CA THR A 28 8.20 -15.55 -8.06
C THR A 28 7.96 -14.95 -6.68
N VAL A 29 8.98 -15.00 -5.85
CA VAL A 29 8.96 -14.37 -4.52
C VAL A 29 9.55 -12.97 -4.62
N TYR A 30 8.83 -12.00 -4.12
CA TYR A 30 9.29 -10.62 -3.96
C TYR A 30 9.80 -10.44 -2.53
N TRP A 31 11.09 -10.19 -2.38
CA TRP A 31 11.75 -9.98 -1.09
C TRP A 31 11.75 -8.49 -0.77
N ILE A 32 10.88 -8.09 0.13
CA ILE A 32 10.61 -6.68 0.42
C ILE A 32 11.44 -6.23 1.60
N PRO A 33 12.31 -5.22 1.43
CA PRO A 33 12.99 -4.58 2.55
C PRO A 33 11.96 -3.87 3.43
N VAL A 34 11.83 -4.28 4.69
CA VAL A 34 10.79 -3.77 5.60
C VAL A 34 11.38 -3.24 6.88
N SER A 35 10.65 -2.31 7.47
CA SER A 35 10.82 -1.90 8.86
C SER A 35 9.54 -2.22 9.64
N SER A 36 9.72 -2.68 10.88
CA SER A 36 8.63 -2.93 11.84
C SER A 36 7.49 -3.84 11.31
N PRO A 37 7.78 -5.03 10.74
CA PRO A 37 6.72 -5.97 10.37
C PRO A 37 6.00 -6.43 11.64
N GLN A 38 4.66 -6.47 11.58
CA GLN A 38 3.83 -6.85 12.70
C GLN A 38 2.67 -7.73 12.25
N ILE A 39 2.60 -8.95 12.80
CA ILE A 39 1.42 -9.81 12.70
C ILE A 39 0.60 -9.62 13.98
N THR A 40 -0.66 -9.25 13.82
CA THR A 40 -1.61 -9.09 14.93
C THR A 40 -2.72 -10.12 14.81
N PRO A 41 -2.72 -11.19 15.63
CA PRO A 41 -3.79 -12.17 15.65
C PRO A 41 -5.07 -11.57 16.23
N ASN A 42 -6.16 -11.61 15.48
CA ASN A 42 -7.47 -11.19 15.91
C ASN A 42 -8.33 -12.42 16.23
N GLN A 43 -8.33 -12.82 17.48
CA GLN A 43 -9.14 -13.92 18.01
C GLN A 43 -10.35 -13.40 18.76
N MET A 44 -11.54 -13.71 18.26
CA MET A 44 -12.78 -13.44 19.00
C MET A 44 -12.97 -14.47 20.12
N PHE A 45 -13.47 -14.02 21.27
CA PHE A 45 -13.90 -14.89 22.37
C PHE A 45 -15.39 -14.68 22.61
N LEU A 46 -16.13 -15.79 22.65
CA LEU A 46 -17.54 -15.82 23.03
C LEU A 46 -17.60 -15.99 24.55
N ARG A 47 -18.20 -15.03 25.24
CA ARG A 47 -18.29 -15.01 26.69
C ARG A 47 -19.63 -15.58 27.15
N ASP A 48 -19.60 -16.43 28.17
CA ASP A 48 -20.79 -16.88 28.91
C ASP A 48 -21.03 -15.89 30.05
N GLU A 49 -22.03 -15.05 29.88
CA GLU A 49 -22.50 -14.07 30.88
C GLU A 49 -23.89 -14.42 31.45
N ALA A 50 -24.29 -15.70 31.36
CA ALA A 50 -25.58 -16.14 31.86
C ALA A 50 -25.68 -15.97 33.39
N LEU A 51 -26.85 -15.49 33.89
CA LEU A 51 -27.10 -15.31 35.32
C LEU A 51 -27.14 -16.65 36.04
N ARG A 52 -26.23 -16.88 37.01
CA ARG A 52 -26.07 -18.13 37.76
C ARG A 52 -26.11 -17.91 39.27
N GLY A 53 -26.75 -16.84 39.75
CA GLY A 53 -26.91 -16.55 41.17
C GLY A 53 -25.64 -16.15 41.91
N SER A 54 -24.64 -15.69 41.18
CA SER A 54 -23.37 -15.14 41.71
C SER A 54 -23.13 -13.72 41.16
N PRO A 55 -22.48 -12.83 41.91
CA PRO A 55 -22.15 -11.48 41.43
C PRO A 55 -21.01 -11.46 40.38
N THR A 56 -20.65 -12.60 39.77
CA THR A 56 -19.65 -12.75 38.74
C THR A 56 -20.27 -12.48 37.35
N THR A 57 -19.59 -11.75 36.50
CA THR A 57 -20.10 -11.37 35.16
C THR A 57 -19.80 -12.44 34.11
N VAL A 58 -18.60 -13.03 34.12
CA VAL A 58 -18.16 -13.99 33.10
C VAL A 58 -17.86 -15.32 33.74
N TYR A 59 -18.53 -16.38 33.28
CA TYR A 59 -18.36 -17.75 33.80
C TYR A 59 -17.49 -18.62 32.93
N ASP A 60 -17.45 -18.38 31.61
CA ASP A 60 -16.64 -19.13 30.65
C ASP A 60 -16.35 -18.29 29.41
N GLN A 61 -15.31 -18.66 28.64
CA GLN A 61 -14.95 -18.05 27.37
C GLN A 61 -14.56 -19.14 26.37
N VAL A 62 -15.26 -19.17 25.25
CA VAL A 62 -14.98 -20.11 24.16
C VAL A 62 -14.40 -19.35 22.97
N GLN A 63 -13.43 -19.96 22.31
CA GLN A 63 -12.82 -19.39 21.11
C GLN A 63 -13.85 -19.30 19.97
N GLY A 64 -14.00 -18.12 19.40
CA GLY A 64 -14.81 -17.84 18.22
C GLY A 64 -14.00 -17.83 16.93
N VAL A 65 -14.41 -17.00 15.99
CA VAL A 65 -13.73 -16.80 14.73
C VAL A 65 -12.39 -16.06 14.91
N ARG A 66 -11.47 -16.25 13.94
CA ARG A 66 -10.15 -15.64 14.00
C ARG A 66 -9.64 -15.28 12.58
N HIS A 67 -8.90 -14.23 12.49
CA HIS A 67 -8.11 -13.81 11.32
C HIS A 67 -6.89 -13.05 11.82
N ASP A 68 -5.93 -12.79 10.95
CA ASP A 68 -4.76 -12.00 11.30
C ASP A 68 -4.73 -10.69 10.50
N GLU A 69 -4.19 -9.66 11.12
CA GLU A 69 -3.78 -8.44 10.46
C GLU A 69 -2.25 -8.44 10.34
N PHE A 70 -1.74 -8.08 9.17
CA PHE A 70 -0.33 -7.96 8.94
C PHE A 70 -0.01 -6.56 8.42
N GLU A 71 0.80 -5.82 9.15
CA GLU A 71 1.20 -4.46 8.80
C GLU A 71 2.73 -4.36 8.77
N PHE A 72 3.25 -3.64 7.79
CA PHE A 72 4.66 -3.31 7.72
C PHE A 72 4.87 -2.00 6.98
N LYS A 73 6.07 -1.45 7.17
CA LYS A 73 6.57 -0.29 6.47
C LYS A 73 7.72 -0.68 5.57
N SER A 74 7.78 -0.05 4.39
CA SER A 74 8.87 -0.21 3.44
C SER A 74 9.23 1.14 2.83
N TYR A 75 10.52 1.39 2.65
CA TYR A 75 10.93 2.47 1.76
C TYR A 75 10.57 2.11 0.31
N LEU A 76 10.49 3.10 -0.56
CA LEU A 76 10.24 2.85 -1.97
C LEU A 76 11.52 2.36 -2.65
N PHE A 77 11.46 1.11 -3.13
CA PHE A 77 12.46 0.52 -4.01
C PHE A 77 11.80 0.26 -5.37
N ALA A 78 12.51 0.58 -6.44
CA ALA A 78 11.94 0.52 -7.78
C ALA A 78 11.51 -0.89 -8.23
N ASP A 79 12.14 -1.93 -7.67
CA ASP A 79 11.92 -3.34 -8.00
C ASP A 79 10.83 -4.03 -7.17
N THR A 80 10.58 -3.59 -5.95
CA THR A 80 9.66 -4.28 -5.03
C THR A 80 8.34 -3.53 -4.79
N PHE A 81 8.39 -2.20 -4.83
CA PHE A 81 7.23 -1.37 -4.56
C PHE A 81 6.04 -1.58 -5.52
N PRO A 82 6.24 -1.84 -6.83
CA PRO A 82 5.12 -2.13 -7.73
C PRO A 82 4.28 -3.35 -7.30
N THR A 83 4.89 -4.36 -6.65
CA THR A 83 4.16 -5.51 -6.09
C THR A 83 3.16 -5.07 -5.02
N LEU A 84 3.57 -4.14 -4.13
CA LEU A 84 2.70 -3.61 -3.08
C LEU A 84 1.52 -2.83 -3.68
N VAL A 85 1.78 -2.03 -4.71
CA VAL A 85 0.72 -1.29 -5.42
C VAL A 85 -0.22 -2.25 -6.14
N ARG A 86 0.29 -3.30 -6.79
CA ARG A 86 -0.53 -4.32 -7.43
C ARG A 86 -1.43 -5.05 -6.42
N SER A 87 -0.94 -5.32 -5.22
CA SER A 87 -1.73 -6.00 -4.19
C SER A 87 -3.00 -5.23 -3.81
N VAL A 88 -2.96 -3.89 -3.91
CA VAL A 88 -4.09 -3.00 -3.60
C VAL A 88 -4.94 -2.71 -4.83
N LEU A 89 -4.35 -2.39 -5.99
CA LEU A 89 -5.08 -2.02 -7.20
C LEU A 89 -5.60 -3.23 -7.98
N GLY A 90 -4.85 -4.32 -8.02
CA GLY A 90 -5.30 -5.63 -8.47
C GLY A 90 -5.17 -5.91 -9.96
N SER A 91 -4.98 -4.92 -10.85
CA SER A 91 -4.84 -5.23 -12.27
C SER A 91 -3.55 -6.00 -12.54
N THR A 92 -3.57 -6.81 -13.58
CA THR A 92 -2.34 -7.37 -14.14
C THR A 92 -1.46 -6.21 -14.62
N ASP A 93 -0.19 -6.28 -14.29
CA ASP A 93 0.79 -5.31 -14.76
C ASP A 93 0.94 -5.40 -16.29
N THR A 94 0.97 -4.25 -16.95
CA THR A 94 1.23 -4.15 -18.39
C THR A 94 2.65 -3.63 -18.59
N VAL A 95 3.52 -4.52 -19.06
CA VAL A 95 4.94 -4.22 -19.26
C VAL A 95 5.21 -3.80 -20.70
N THR A 96 5.89 -2.69 -20.87
CA THR A 96 6.39 -2.21 -22.18
C THR A 96 7.82 -1.73 -22.03
N GLY A 97 8.65 -1.89 -23.06
CA GLY A 97 10.04 -1.41 -23.02
C GLY A 97 11.04 -2.42 -23.57
N GLY A 98 12.30 -2.22 -23.27
CA GLY A 98 13.43 -3.07 -23.71
C GLY A 98 14.78 -2.44 -23.32
N ALA A 99 15.86 -3.14 -23.63
CA ALA A 99 17.23 -2.70 -23.35
C ALA A 99 17.50 -2.39 -21.86
N GLY A 100 16.86 -3.14 -20.96
CA GLY A 100 17.03 -2.99 -19.50
C GLY A 100 16.15 -1.93 -18.86
N ILE A 101 15.25 -1.30 -19.61
CA ILE A 101 14.31 -0.30 -19.08
C ILE A 101 12.90 -0.71 -19.46
N TYR A 102 12.07 -0.88 -18.45
CA TYR A 102 10.70 -1.32 -18.63
C TYR A 102 9.73 -0.40 -17.89
N THR A 103 8.59 -0.17 -18.53
CA THR A 103 7.48 0.62 -17.99
C THR A 103 6.38 -0.32 -17.59
N HIS A 104 6.01 -0.30 -16.33
CA HIS A 104 4.95 -1.07 -15.70
C HIS A 104 3.75 -0.18 -15.44
N LYS A 105 2.56 -0.60 -15.88
CA LYS A 105 1.32 0.13 -15.61
C LYS A 105 0.37 -0.75 -14.83
N ILE A 106 0.02 -0.29 -13.63
CA ILE A 106 -0.89 -0.96 -12.72
C ILE A 106 -2.08 -0.05 -12.47
N LYS A 107 -3.29 -0.57 -12.64
CA LYS A 107 -4.55 0.14 -12.51
C LYS A 107 -5.51 -0.64 -11.62
N VAL A 108 -6.67 -0.09 -11.33
CA VAL A 108 -7.72 -0.84 -10.64
C VAL A 108 -8.22 -1.98 -11.54
N LEU A 109 -8.32 -3.18 -10.96
CA LEU A 109 -8.89 -4.33 -11.65
C LEU A 109 -10.42 -4.16 -11.79
N ASN A 110 -10.87 -4.00 -13.02
CA ASN A 110 -12.28 -3.98 -13.40
C ASN A 110 -12.60 -5.26 -14.20
N ALA A 111 -12.87 -6.34 -13.52
CA ALA A 111 -13.16 -7.65 -14.11
C ALA A 111 -14.38 -8.29 -13.43
N PRO A 112 -15.61 -7.98 -13.88
CA PRO A 112 -16.83 -8.50 -13.25
C PRO A 112 -16.87 -10.02 -13.12
N SER A 113 -16.24 -10.75 -14.05
CA SER A 113 -16.15 -12.21 -14.01
C SER A 113 -15.37 -12.79 -12.82
N THR A 114 -14.46 -11.99 -12.25
CA THR A 114 -13.68 -12.36 -11.05
C THR A 114 -14.07 -11.53 -9.83
N GLY A 115 -15.21 -10.83 -9.86
CA GLY A 115 -15.65 -9.92 -8.82
C GLY A 115 -14.74 -8.71 -8.60
N SER A 116 -13.83 -8.42 -9.54
CA SER A 116 -12.82 -7.34 -9.45
C SER A 116 -11.93 -7.43 -8.19
N GLN A 117 -11.74 -8.64 -7.65
CA GLN A 117 -10.88 -8.86 -6.48
C GLN A 117 -9.41 -8.82 -6.88
N PRO A 118 -8.56 -8.10 -6.14
CA PRO A 118 -7.11 -8.16 -6.30
C PRO A 118 -6.57 -9.57 -6.01
N PRO A 119 -5.37 -9.91 -6.49
CA PRO A 119 -4.74 -11.18 -6.17
C PRO A 119 -4.46 -11.28 -4.67
N THR A 120 -4.59 -12.48 -4.11
CA THR A 120 -4.17 -12.80 -2.75
C THR A 120 -2.69 -13.20 -2.72
N TYR A 121 -2.07 -13.01 -1.58
CA TYR A 121 -0.66 -13.29 -1.36
C TYR A 121 -0.45 -14.22 -0.18
N SER A 122 0.56 -15.08 -0.29
CA SER A 122 1.18 -15.67 0.88
C SER A 122 2.37 -14.81 1.28
N ILE A 123 2.41 -14.41 2.55
CA ILE A 123 3.45 -13.54 3.09
C ILE A 123 4.23 -14.30 4.14
N LEU A 124 5.55 -14.37 3.98
CA LEU A 124 6.49 -14.90 4.95
C LEU A 124 7.12 -13.77 5.74
N ASP A 125 7.07 -13.87 7.05
CA ASP A 125 7.84 -13.07 8.00
C ASP A 125 8.83 -13.98 8.75
N PHE A 126 10.12 -13.71 8.60
CA PHE A 126 11.19 -14.37 9.38
C PHE A 126 11.69 -13.41 10.45
N ASP A 127 11.51 -13.76 11.71
CA ASP A 127 11.85 -12.92 12.86
C ASP A 127 13.30 -13.05 13.34
N GLY A 128 14.12 -13.80 12.60
CA GLY A 128 15.50 -14.16 12.99
C GLY A 128 15.60 -15.54 13.68
N ALA A 129 14.48 -16.18 14.00
CA ALA A 129 14.41 -17.48 14.65
C ALA A 129 13.41 -18.44 13.98
N ASN A 130 12.20 -17.97 13.72
CA ASN A 130 11.09 -18.74 13.19
C ASN A 130 10.52 -18.08 11.96
N TYR A 131 9.83 -18.88 11.14
CA TYR A 131 9.15 -18.45 9.96
C TYR A 131 7.66 -18.41 10.23
N PHE A 132 7.03 -17.26 10.05
CA PHE A 132 5.59 -17.08 10.15
C PHE A 132 5.03 -16.83 8.77
N THR A 133 4.08 -17.64 8.34
CA THR A 133 3.49 -17.50 7.01
C THR A 133 2.00 -17.28 7.14
N THR A 134 1.51 -16.19 6.56
CA THR A 134 0.09 -15.92 6.36
C THR A 134 -0.30 -16.30 4.94
N THR A 135 -1.52 -16.79 4.75
CA THR A 135 -2.09 -17.14 3.45
C THR A 135 -3.40 -16.38 3.23
N GLY A 136 -3.86 -16.31 1.99
CA GLY A 136 -5.05 -15.54 1.64
C GLY A 136 -4.89 -14.04 1.95
N SER A 137 -3.66 -13.54 2.08
CA SER A 137 -3.44 -12.15 2.48
C SER A 137 -3.96 -11.20 1.42
N GLN A 138 -4.95 -10.40 1.80
CA GLN A 138 -5.63 -9.43 0.96
C GLN A 138 -5.30 -8.03 1.45
N ALA A 139 -4.82 -7.15 0.57
CA ALA A 139 -4.48 -5.79 0.95
C ALA A 139 -5.72 -5.00 1.41
N ASP A 140 -5.60 -4.32 2.55
CA ASP A 140 -6.61 -3.43 3.11
C ASP A 140 -6.31 -1.97 2.78
N SER A 141 -5.06 -1.56 2.96
CA SER A 141 -4.64 -0.19 2.69
C SER A 141 -3.17 -0.10 2.31
N LEU A 142 -2.84 0.93 1.54
CA LEU A 142 -1.48 1.38 1.27
C LEU A 142 -1.44 2.88 1.46
N ALA A 143 -0.61 3.36 2.36
CA ALA A 143 -0.35 4.77 2.59
C ALA A 143 1.11 5.09 2.23
N LEU A 144 1.30 6.01 1.30
CA LEU A 144 2.59 6.54 0.87
C LEU A 144 2.79 7.89 1.52
N THR A 145 3.92 8.07 2.21
CA THR A 145 4.32 9.35 2.79
C THR A 145 5.66 9.79 2.23
N PHE A 146 5.78 11.08 1.96
CA PHE A 146 7.02 11.67 1.48
C PHE A 146 7.19 13.09 2.01
N GLY A 147 8.43 13.49 2.24
CA GLY A 147 8.77 14.80 2.77
C GLY A 147 10.17 15.20 2.35
N ALA A 148 10.43 16.50 2.21
CA ALA A 148 11.67 17.03 1.63
C ALA A 148 12.96 16.53 2.33
N GLU A 149 12.88 16.20 3.61
CA GLU A 149 14.04 15.77 4.42
C GLU A 149 14.04 14.25 4.72
N ALA A 150 13.14 13.47 4.09
CA ALA A 150 12.97 12.05 4.38
C ALA A 150 13.04 11.20 3.11
N ALA A 151 13.21 9.90 3.25
CA ALA A 151 12.95 8.96 2.18
C ALA A 151 11.43 8.74 2.04
N ALA A 152 10.97 8.40 0.84
CA ALA A 152 9.60 8.00 0.63
C ALA A 152 9.34 6.66 1.31
N GLU A 153 8.28 6.58 2.12
CA GLU A 153 7.92 5.39 2.90
C GLU A 153 6.48 4.98 2.59
N ALA A 154 6.26 3.70 2.42
CA ALA A 154 4.93 3.12 2.28
C ALA A 154 4.59 2.27 3.51
N THR A 155 3.41 2.48 4.08
CA THR A 155 2.81 1.60 5.09
C THR A 155 1.74 0.77 4.40
N VAL A 156 1.82 -0.55 4.52
CA VAL A 156 0.87 -1.47 3.90
C VAL A 156 0.25 -2.36 4.96
N LYS A 157 -1.07 -2.49 4.89
CA LYS A 157 -1.85 -3.36 5.77
C LYS A 157 -2.58 -4.42 4.97
N TYR A 158 -2.50 -5.65 5.46
CA TYR A 158 -3.18 -6.82 4.92
C TYR A 158 -4.09 -7.44 5.99
N LEU A 159 -5.21 -7.98 5.56
CA LEU A 159 -5.94 -9.00 6.32
C LEU A 159 -5.55 -10.37 5.77
N ALA A 160 -5.42 -11.36 6.64
CA ALA A 160 -4.93 -12.68 6.29
C ALA A 160 -5.66 -13.80 7.05
N ASN A 161 -5.57 -15.00 6.53
CA ASN A 161 -5.89 -16.18 7.31
C ASN A 161 -4.91 -16.31 8.50
N PRO A 162 -5.31 -17.00 9.58
CA PRO A 162 -4.42 -17.23 10.73
C PRO A 162 -3.06 -17.79 10.29
N TYR A 163 -1.98 -17.20 10.80
CA TYR A 163 -0.63 -17.57 10.45
C TYR A 163 -0.29 -19.01 10.84
N THR A 164 0.64 -19.59 10.10
CA THR A 164 1.28 -20.86 10.44
C THR A 164 2.76 -20.62 10.73
N SER A 165 3.27 -21.19 11.82
CA SER A 165 4.68 -21.10 12.17
C SER A 165 5.46 -22.33 11.68
N TYR A 166 6.68 -22.10 11.20
CA TYR A 166 7.60 -23.13 10.72
C TYR A 166 8.98 -22.95 11.34
N THR A 167 9.69 -24.06 11.56
CA THR A 167 11.10 -24.06 12.00
C THR A 167 12.09 -24.02 10.83
N THR A 168 11.61 -24.29 9.62
CA THR A 168 12.38 -24.22 8.36
C THR A 168 11.56 -23.46 7.33
N ALA A 169 12.23 -22.70 6.46
CA ALA A 169 11.55 -21.96 5.41
C ALA A 169 10.68 -22.89 4.53
N PRO A 170 9.42 -22.54 4.25
CA PRO A 170 8.62 -23.24 3.24
C PRO A 170 9.33 -23.23 1.89
N THR A 171 9.12 -24.27 1.08
CA THR A 171 9.88 -24.52 -0.16
C THR A 171 9.89 -23.31 -1.11
N VAL A 172 8.78 -22.60 -1.28
CA VAL A 172 8.71 -21.42 -2.15
C VAL A 172 9.60 -20.28 -1.66
N PHE A 173 9.85 -20.18 -0.36
CA PHE A 173 10.69 -19.17 0.29
C PHE A 173 12.12 -19.66 0.64
N ALA A 174 12.54 -20.82 0.12
CA ALA A 174 13.80 -21.43 0.50
C ALA A 174 15.05 -20.64 0.06
N THR A 175 14.94 -19.83 -1.00
CA THR A 175 16.06 -19.04 -1.51
C THR A 175 15.72 -17.56 -1.41
N GLN A 176 16.40 -16.86 -0.50
CA GLN A 176 16.28 -15.43 -0.34
C GLN A 176 17.10 -14.68 -1.38
N SER A 177 16.52 -13.64 -1.97
CA SER A 177 17.18 -12.69 -2.87
C SER A 177 16.74 -11.27 -2.51
N LEU A 178 17.58 -10.55 -1.79
CA LEU A 178 17.26 -9.17 -1.37
C LEU A 178 17.37 -8.22 -2.55
N SER A 179 16.56 -7.15 -2.53
CA SER A 179 16.71 -6.03 -3.46
C SER A 179 18.12 -5.42 -3.34
N SER A 180 18.72 -5.12 -4.48
CA SER A 180 19.96 -4.37 -4.60
C SER A 180 19.73 -2.93 -5.08
N GLU A 181 18.48 -2.55 -5.30
CA GLU A 181 18.10 -1.23 -5.77
C GLU A 181 18.27 -0.16 -4.68
N HIS A 182 18.46 1.06 -5.10
CA HIS A 182 18.49 2.20 -4.19
C HIS A 182 17.08 2.59 -3.76
N LEU A 183 16.97 3.16 -2.57
CA LEU A 183 15.71 3.75 -2.12
C LEU A 183 15.43 5.02 -2.91
N ILE A 184 14.18 5.27 -3.24
CA ILE A 184 13.74 6.50 -3.91
C ILE A 184 13.64 7.63 -2.87
N PRO A 185 14.43 8.70 -2.99
CA PRO A 185 14.39 9.82 -2.06
C PRO A 185 13.16 10.70 -2.32
N SER A 186 12.63 11.31 -1.28
CA SER A 186 11.46 12.20 -1.44
C SER A 186 11.80 13.58 -1.99
N TRP A 187 13.04 14.06 -1.86
CA TRP A 187 13.40 15.40 -2.29
C TRP A 187 13.32 15.60 -3.82
N ASP A 188 13.42 14.52 -4.61
CA ASP A 188 13.24 14.52 -6.07
C ASP A 188 11.82 14.11 -6.46
N THR A 189 10.83 14.65 -5.76
CA THR A 189 9.42 14.44 -6.05
C THR A 189 8.86 15.61 -6.83
N ALA A 190 8.34 15.33 -8.03
CA ALA A 190 7.62 16.31 -8.84
C ALA A 190 6.11 16.15 -8.61
N ILE A 191 5.44 17.25 -8.28
CA ILE A 191 3.98 17.27 -8.07
C ILE A 191 3.37 18.27 -9.03
N THR A 192 2.36 17.83 -9.80
CA THR A 192 1.55 18.70 -10.65
C THR A 192 0.10 18.65 -10.24
N ILE A 193 -0.56 19.81 -10.21
CA ILE A 193 -1.98 19.97 -9.91
C ILE A 193 -2.60 20.84 -11.01
N GLY A 194 -3.59 20.32 -11.73
CA GLY A 194 -4.20 21.02 -12.85
C GLY A 194 -3.22 21.37 -13.98
N GLY A 195 -2.17 20.56 -14.18
CA GLY A 195 -1.11 20.80 -15.16
C GLY A 195 -0.04 21.80 -14.72
N THR A 196 -0.16 22.40 -13.53
CA THR A 196 0.84 23.31 -12.97
C THR A 196 1.78 22.55 -12.04
N SER A 197 3.09 22.70 -12.21
CA SER A 197 4.11 22.13 -11.33
C SER A 197 4.29 23.01 -10.08
N TYR A 198 4.32 22.37 -8.91
CA TYR A 198 4.51 23.02 -7.61
C TYR A 198 5.82 22.57 -6.98
N THR A 199 6.71 23.55 -6.70
CA THR A 199 8.03 23.31 -6.10
C THR A 199 8.10 23.71 -4.62
N ASN A 200 7.00 24.20 -4.06
CA ASN A 200 6.89 24.71 -2.71
C ASN A 200 6.13 23.75 -1.76
N ILE A 201 5.97 22.50 -2.18
CA ILE A 201 5.38 21.43 -1.35
C ILE A 201 6.49 20.85 -0.47
N THR A 202 6.23 20.77 0.84
CA THR A 202 7.19 20.28 1.84
C THR A 202 6.94 18.83 2.22
N THR A 203 5.67 18.42 2.28
CA THR A 203 5.28 17.04 2.60
C THR A 203 4.05 16.63 1.82
N GLY A 204 3.89 15.33 1.60
CA GLY A 204 2.71 14.77 1.00
C GLY A 204 2.39 13.37 1.51
N GLU A 205 1.14 13.02 1.38
CA GLU A 205 0.59 11.71 1.71
C GLU A 205 -0.41 11.30 0.62
N LEU A 206 -0.36 10.02 0.23
CA LEU A 206 -1.32 9.40 -0.67
C LEU A 206 -1.79 8.09 -0.04
N ALA A 207 -3.08 7.97 0.23
CA ALA A 207 -3.67 6.78 0.83
C ALA A 207 -4.63 6.10 -0.16
N ILE A 208 -4.45 4.79 -0.32
CA ILE A 208 -5.30 3.92 -1.12
C ILE A 208 -5.92 2.90 -0.17
N ASN A 209 -7.24 2.96 0.02
CA ASN A 209 -7.97 2.14 0.97
C ASN A 209 -8.95 1.21 0.24
N ARG A 210 -8.98 -0.06 0.65
CA ARG A 210 -9.90 -1.09 0.14
C ARG A 210 -10.98 -1.47 1.11
N LYS A 211 -10.84 -1.15 2.41
CA LYS A 211 -11.81 -1.54 3.45
C LYS A 211 -12.11 -3.03 3.40
N THR A 212 -11.06 -3.84 3.34
CA THR A 212 -11.12 -5.29 3.23
C THR A 212 -11.82 -5.88 4.46
N GLN A 213 -12.67 -6.88 4.25
CA GLN A 213 -13.48 -7.48 5.32
C GLN A 213 -13.37 -9.00 5.30
N PRO A 214 -13.19 -9.65 6.47
CA PRO A 214 -13.25 -11.10 6.58
C PRO A 214 -14.70 -11.57 6.52
N ILE A 215 -14.99 -12.57 5.67
CA ILE A 215 -16.28 -13.23 5.57
C ILE A 215 -16.18 -14.58 6.29
N PHE A 216 -16.94 -14.75 7.36
CA PHE A 216 -16.97 -16.00 8.11
C PHE A 216 -18.19 -16.84 7.76
N THR A 217 -18.02 -18.17 7.73
CA THR A 217 -19.08 -19.13 7.52
C THR A 217 -19.14 -20.14 8.66
N LEU A 218 -20.27 -20.80 8.81
CA LEU A 218 -20.43 -21.86 9.83
C LEU A 218 -19.52 -23.04 9.52
N GLY A 219 -18.91 -23.61 10.56
CA GLY A 219 -18.09 -24.81 10.46
C GLY A 219 -16.58 -24.57 10.46
N THR A 220 -16.11 -23.33 10.34
CA THR A 220 -14.68 -22.97 10.42
C THR A 220 -14.47 -21.74 11.30
N GLN A 221 -13.30 -21.65 11.94
CA GLN A 221 -12.90 -20.44 12.67
C GLN A 221 -12.16 -19.43 11.78
N ALA A 222 -11.47 -19.91 10.73
CA ALA A 222 -10.81 -19.05 9.77
C ALA A 222 -11.84 -18.41 8.80
N PRO A 223 -11.54 -17.25 8.19
CA PRO A 223 -12.37 -16.67 7.16
C PRO A 223 -12.61 -17.65 6.02
N TYR A 224 -13.82 -17.67 5.48
CA TYR A 224 -14.12 -18.32 4.21
C TYR A 224 -13.48 -17.57 3.05
N ASN A 225 -13.49 -16.24 3.14
CA ASN A 225 -12.91 -15.34 2.13
C ASN A 225 -12.54 -14.01 2.79
N LEU A 226 -11.54 -13.34 2.26
CA LEU A 226 -11.16 -11.97 2.60
C LEU A 226 -11.54 -11.06 1.44
N PHE A 227 -12.66 -10.38 1.55
CA PHE A 227 -13.25 -9.60 0.48
C PHE A 227 -12.74 -8.17 0.48
N ALA A 228 -12.01 -7.77 -0.58
CA ALA A 228 -11.58 -6.40 -0.80
C ALA A 228 -12.77 -5.54 -1.22
N GLY A 229 -13.06 -4.50 -0.45
CA GLY A 229 -14.14 -3.56 -0.71
C GLY A 229 -13.84 -2.57 -1.85
N PRO A 230 -14.73 -1.59 -2.06
CA PRO A 230 -14.51 -0.51 -3.01
C PRO A 230 -13.25 0.28 -2.68
N ILE A 231 -12.55 0.71 -3.74
CA ILE A 231 -11.33 1.49 -3.60
C ILE A 231 -11.64 2.97 -3.34
N GLU A 232 -10.95 3.55 -2.39
CA GLU A 232 -10.96 4.97 -2.09
C GLU A 232 -9.53 5.49 -2.12
N VAL A 233 -9.29 6.58 -2.84
CA VAL A 233 -7.96 7.21 -2.95
C VAL A 233 -8.07 8.63 -2.43
N THR A 234 -7.32 8.94 -1.40
CA THR A 234 -7.25 10.26 -0.77
C THR A 234 -5.81 10.71 -0.67
N GLY A 235 -5.59 11.99 -0.60
CA GLY A 235 -4.25 12.51 -0.38
C GLY A 235 -4.26 13.89 0.24
N LYS A 236 -3.05 14.28 0.66
CA LYS A 236 -2.82 15.53 1.36
C LYS A 236 -1.45 16.08 1.01
N PHE A 237 -1.38 17.39 0.81
CA PHE A 237 -0.11 18.10 0.63
C PHE A 237 0.00 19.24 1.62
N THR A 238 1.20 19.47 2.13
CA THR A 238 1.56 20.70 2.84
C THR A 238 2.49 21.52 1.96
N MET A 239 2.13 22.78 1.72
CA MET A 239 2.92 23.68 0.89
C MET A 239 3.16 25.01 1.60
N VAL A 240 4.29 25.63 1.34
CA VAL A 240 4.62 26.99 1.81
C VAL A 240 4.09 28.00 0.80
N ILE A 241 3.40 29.04 1.26
CA ILE A 241 2.94 30.13 0.39
C ILE A 241 4.14 30.99 0.00
N ASN A 242 4.43 31.02 -1.31
CA ASN A 242 5.55 31.81 -1.86
C ASN A 242 5.11 32.97 -2.76
N SER A 243 3.81 33.08 -3.08
CA SER A 243 3.27 34.09 -4.00
C SER A 243 1.88 34.54 -3.59
N THR A 244 1.59 35.82 -3.83
CA THR A 244 0.23 36.40 -3.65
C THR A 244 -0.74 35.95 -4.74
N SER A 245 -0.23 35.42 -5.85
CA SER A 245 -1.01 34.88 -6.98
C SER A 245 -1.15 33.36 -6.94
N ASP A 246 -0.69 32.71 -5.86
CA ASP A 246 -0.91 31.29 -5.67
C ASP A 246 -2.42 30.98 -5.69
N VAL A 247 -2.82 30.10 -6.60
CA VAL A 247 -4.21 29.75 -6.88
C VAL A 247 -4.95 29.26 -5.62
N PHE A 248 -4.23 28.65 -4.69
CA PHE A 248 -4.80 28.17 -3.43
C PHE A 248 -4.83 29.23 -2.33
N SER A 249 -4.18 30.38 -2.53
CA SER A 249 -4.07 31.44 -1.51
C SER A 249 -5.13 32.51 -1.62
N THR A 250 -5.83 32.65 -2.76
CA THR A 250 -6.70 33.80 -3.06
C THR A 250 -8.14 33.40 -3.41
N GLY A 251 -9.11 34.17 -2.87
CA GLY A 251 -10.51 34.19 -3.30
C GLY A 251 -11.31 32.92 -3.04
N SER A 252 -12.27 32.66 -3.90
CA SER A 252 -13.19 31.51 -3.86
C SER A 252 -12.48 30.16 -4.07
N SER A 253 -11.26 30.18 -4.62
CA SER A 253 -10.42 28.99 -4.77
C SER A 253 -9.93 28.40 -3.42
N ALA A 254 -9.95 29.21 -2.35
CA ALA A 254 -9.61 28.76 -1.00
C ALA A 254 -10.65 27.77 -0.41
N TYR A 255 -11.86 27.74 -1.00
CA TYR A 255 -12.88 26.77 -0.65
C TYR A 255 -12.98 25.77 -1.79
N GLY A 256 -12.36 24.59 -1.67
CA GLY A 256 -12.32 23.56 -2.70
C GLY A 256 -13.66 23.14 -3.31
N LEU A 257 -14.78 23.53 -2.68
CA LEU A 257 -16.16 23.27 -3.10
C LEU A 257 -16.54 23.85 -4.47
N THR A 258 -15.83 24.88 -4.96
CA THR A 258 -16.14 25.53 -6.24
C THR A 258 -15.21 25.12 -7.38
N ARG A 259 -14.22 24.28 -7.10
CA ARG A 259 -13.27 23.78 -8.12
C ARG A 259 -13.84 22.54 -8.82
N SER A 260 -13.69 22.50 -10.12
CA SER A 260 -13.87 21.26 -10.87
C SER A 260 -12.75 20.27 -10.50
N PRO A 261 -12.98 18.96 -10.62
CA PRO A 261 -11.92 17.99 -10.47
C PRO A 261 -10.73 18.30 -11.39
N GLU A 262 -9.52 18.22 -10.87
CA GLU A 262 -8.28 18.50 -11.58
C GLU A 262 -7.38 17.26 -11.60
N ALA A 263 -6.50 17.17 -12.58
CA ALA A 263 -5.50 16.12 -12.60
C ALA A 263 -4.41 16.39 -11.56
N ILE A 264 -4.12 15.41 -10.73
CA ILE A 264 -2.97 15.43 -9.81
C ILE A 264 -2.02 14.31 -10.24
N SER A 265 -0.74 14.65 -10.40
CA SER A 265 0.33 13.67 -10.63
C SER A 265 1.42 13.84 -9.59
N ILE A 266 1.85 12.73 -9.01
CA ILE A 266 2.95 12.63 -8.06
C ILE A 266 3.99 11.72 -8.71
N THR A 267 5.17 12.23 -9.01
CA THR A 267 6.28 11.46 -9.60
C THR A 267 7.47 11.50 -8.66
N LEU A 268 7.82 10.34 -8.12
CA LEU A 268 9.03 10.15 -7.33
C LEU A 268 10.11 9.56 -8.25
N THR A 269 11.30 10.12 -8.18
CA THR A 269 12.42 9.77 -9.07
C THR A 269 13.62 9.34 -8.24
N ASP A 270 14.30 8.28 -8.67
CA ASP A 270 15.63 7.95 -8.17
C ASP A 270 16.67 8.72 -8.99
N PRO A 271 17.43 9.63 -8.38
CA PRO A 271 18.45 10.37 -9.08
C PRO A 271 19.65 9.52 -9.49
N ASN A 272 19.84 8.36 -8.85
CA ASN A 272 20.90 7.42 -9.18
C ASN A 272 20.40 6.52 -10.31
N ASP A 273 20.86 6.79 -11.50
CA ASP A 273 20.39 6.12 -12.70
C ASP A 273 20.73 4.63 -12.76
N ALA A 274 19.81 3.87 -13.30
CA ALA A 274 20.07 2.60 -13.93
C ALA A 274 20.79 2.81 -15.26
N SER A 275 22.08 2.74 -15.29
CA SER A 275 23.04 2.48 -16.41
C SER A 275 22.77 3.03 -17.84
N THR A 276 21.65 3.64 -18.17
CA THR A 276 21.20 4.00 -19.53
C THR A 276 20.72 5.44 -19.71
N GLY A 277 20.84 6.30 -18.68
CA GLY A 277 20.34 7.69 -18.70
C GLY A 277 18.82 7.80 -18.47
N VAL A 278 18.16 6.71 -18.09
CA VAL A 278 16.74 6.71 -17.68
C VAL A 278 16.65 6.38 -16.18
N GLN A 279 16.06 7.29 -15.44
CA GLN A 279 15.91 7.16 -14.01
C GLN A 279 14.76 6.20 -13.65
N HIS A 280 14.93 5.47 -12.57
CA HIS A 280 13.81 4.74 -11.96
C HIS A 280 12.75 5.73 -11.46
N THR A 281 11.49 5.49 -11.76
CA THR A 281 10.41 6.38 -11.35
C THR A 281 9.21 5.61 -10.82
N ALA A 282 8.49 6.24 -9.89
CA ALA A 282 7.17 5.84 -9.43
C ALA A 282 6.21 7.01 -9.65
N ASN A 283 5.28 6.88 -10.58
CA ASN A 283 4.30 7.91 -10.89
C ASN A 283 2.90 7.46 -10.52
N PHE A 284 2.17 8.35 -9.84
CA PHE A 284 0.78 8.20 -9.43
C PHE A 284 -0.04 9.30 -10.09
N THR A 285 -0.92 8.93 -11.00
CA THR A 285 -1.78 9.87 -11.74
C THR A 285 -3.23 9.68 -11.33
N MET A 286 -3.88 10.77 -10.93
CA MET A 286 -5.29 10.89 -10.60
C MET A 286 -5.88 11.96 -11.49
N SER A 287 -6.48 11.57 -12.63
CA SER A 287 -6.94 12.50 -13.66
C SER A 287 -8.17 13.32 -13.23
N ALA A 288 -8.85 12.95 -12.17
CA ALA A 288 -10.06 13.62 -11.67
C ALA A 288 -10.04 13.72 -10.13
N ALA A 289 -9.06 14.42 -9.57
CA ALA A 289 -8.98 14.65 -8.13
C ALA A 289 -9.78 15.89 -7.72
N GLN A 290 -10.63 15.75 -6.71
CA GLN A 290 -11.39 16.83 -6.11
C GLN A 290 -10.70 17.32 -4.84
N ILE A 291 -10.24 18.57 -4.85
CA ILE A 291 -9.76 19.25 -3.65
C ILE A 291 -10.98 19.67 -2.85
N TYR A 292 -11.09 19.23 -1.60
CA TYR A 292 -12.27 19.51 -0.76
C TYR A 292 -11.96 20.30 0.50
N ASN A 293 -10.69 20.36 0.90
CA ASN A 293 -10.29 21.13 2.07
C ASN A 293 -8.94 21.83 1.84
N ILE A 294 -8.87 23.10 2.22
CA ILE A 294 -7.65 23.91 2.19
C ILE A 294 -7.57 24.65 3.50
N LYS A 295 -6.67 24.22 4.36
CA LYS A 295 -6.45 24.80 5.68
C LYS A 295 -5.20 25.65 5.67
N ARG A 296 -5.33 26.91 6.10
CA ARG A 296 -4.19 27.82 6.24
C ARG A 296 -3.71 27.87 7.68
N THR A 297 -2.44 27.58 7.88
CA THR A 297 -1.76 27.68 9.17
C THR A 297 -0.73 28.79 9.10
N ARG A 298 -0.79 29.73 10.04
CA ARG A 298 0.17 30.83 10.15
C ARG A 298 1.16 30.50 11.25
N GLY A 299 2.37 30.13 10.89
CA GLY A 299 3.49 30.00 11.78
C GLY A 299 4.05 31.38 12.17
N LYS A 300 5.10 31.41 12.99
CA LYS A 300 5.84 32.64 13.30
C LYS A 300 6.73 33.11 12.15
N GLU A 301 7.16 32.17 11.29
CA GLU A 301 8.16 32.40 10.25
C GLU A 301 7.51 32.46 8.86
N PHE A 302 6.66 31.52 8.53
CA PHE A 302 5.98 31.43 7.23
C PHE A 302 4.56 30.91 7.38
N THR A 303 3.78 31.03 6.30
CA THR A 303 2.41 30.52 6.21
C THR A 303 2.39 29.24 5.37
N GLU A 304 1.74 28.20 5.89
CA GLU A 304 1.53 26.93 5.21
C GLU A 304 0.08 26.74 4.80
N LEU A 305 -0.10 26.02 3.71
CA LEU A 305 -1.39 25.50 3.27
C LEU A 305 -1.37 23.98 3.35
N GLU A 306 -2.36 23.42 3.99
CA GLU A 306 -2.67 22.00 3.97
C GLU A 306 -3.81 21.80 2.98
N ILE A 307 -3.58 21.03 1.93
CA ILE A 307 -4.52 20.75 0.84
C ILE A 307 -4.89 19.29 0.90
N GLU A 308 -6.18 19.00 1.06
CA GLU A 308 -6.70 17.63 1.06
C GLU A 308 -7.55 17.40 -0.19
N PHE A 309 -7.40 16.21 -0.79
CA PHE A 309 -8.13 15.83 -1.97
C PHE A 309 -8.59 14.37 -1.94
N THR A 310 -9.62 14.09 -2.73
CA THR A 310 -10.10 12.73 -3.01
C THR A 310 -10.10 12.53 -4.52
N ALA A 311 -9.59 11.40 -4.98
CA ALA A 311 -9.60 11.05 -6.39
C ALA A 311 -10.94 10.40 -6.78
N ASN A 312 -11.59 10.97 -7.78
CA ASN A 312 -12.83 10.46 -8.33
C ASN A 312 -12.58 9.39 -9.39
N ALA A 313 -13.45 8.40 -9.45
CA ALA A 313 -13.40 7.37 -10.47
C ALA A 313 -13.63 7.98 -11.87
N ASN A 314 -12.76 7.66 -12.81
CA ASN A 314 -12.80 8.16 -14.18
C ASN A 314 -12.33 7.08 -15.18
N SER A 315 -12.65 7.25 -16.46
CA SER A 315 -12.27 6.30 -17.51
C SER A 315 -10.86 6.49 -18.05
N THR A 316 -10.22 7.63 -17.79
CA THR A 316 -8.86 7.93 -18.24
C THR A 316 -7.83 7.08 -17.48
N ASP A 317 -8.03 6.92 -16.16
CA ASP A 317 -7.14 6.17 -15.30
C ASP A 317 -7.41 4.66 -15.30
N ALA A 318 -8.41 4.21 -16.06
CA ALA A 318 -8.78 2.80 -16.18
C ALA A 318 -8.26 2.16 -17.48
N SER A 319 -8.08 0.84 -17.48
CA SER A 319 -7.92 0.05 -18.72
C SER A 319 -9.30 -0.26 -19.33
N THR A 320 -10.25 -0.60 -18.48
CA THR A 320 -11.68 -0.79 -18.75
C THR A 320 -12.46 -0.32 -17.55
N GLY A 321 -13.68 0.21 -17.74
CA GLY A 321 -14.49 0.72 -16.64
C GLY A 321 -13.96 2.04 -16.05
N TYR A 322 -13.85 2.11 -14.74
CA TYR A 322 -13.46 3.32 -14.00
C TYR A 322 -12.38 3.03 -12.99
N SER A 323 -11.46 3.98 -12.82
CA SER A 323 -10.42 3.95 -11.79
C SER A 323 -10.21 5.35 -11.21
N PRO A 324 -9.98 5.52 -9.90
CA PRO A 324 -9.58 6.81 -9.33
C PRO A 324 -8.11 7.13 -9.56
N ILE A 325 -7.28 6.13 -9.87
CA ILE A 325 -5.83 6.26 -9.97
C ILE A 325 -5.26 5.32 -11.03
N GLN A 326 -4.20 5.77 -11.70
CA GLN A 326 -3.31 4.97 -12.52
C GLN A 326 -1.89 5.10 -11.96
N THR A 327 -1.16 3.99 -11.91
CA THR A 327 0.25 4.02 -11.52
C THR A 327 1.14 3.58 -12.68
N THR A 328 2.30 4.23 -12.78
CA THR A 328 3.31 3.91 -13.80
C THR A 328 4.68 3.85 -13.12
N PHE A 329 5.37 2.74 -13.26
CA PHE A 329 6.72 2.56 -12.75
C PHE A 329 7.69 2.35 -13.90
N ILE A 330 8.89 2.91 -13.78
CA ILE A 330 10.01 2.67 -14.70
C ILE A 330 11.14 2.04 -13.90
N ASN A 331 11.56 0.83 -14.31
CA ASN A 331 12.66 0.11 -13.66
C ASN A 331 13.31 -0.92 -14.62
N ALA A 332 14.22 -1.72 -14.09
CA ALA A 332 14.93 -2.75 -14.86
C ALA A 332 14.19 -4.11 -14.95
N GLN A 333 13.05 -4.28 -14.31
CA GLN A 333 12.30 -5.53 -14.27
C GLN A 333 11.62 -5.80 -15.61
N SER A 334 11.99 -6.88 -16.28
CA SER A 334 11.46 -7.22 -17.61
C SER A 334 10.14 -8.01 -17.58
N THR A 335 9.80 -8.58 -16.44
CA THR A 335 8.59 -9.41 -16.26
C THR A 335 7.55 -8.66 -15.44
N ALA A 336 6.27 -8.96 -15.67
CA ALA A 336 5.17 -8.38 -14.91
C ALA A 336 5.25 -8.79 -13.43
N TYR A 337 4.85 -7.86 -12.59
CA TYR A 337 4.77 -8.05 -11.14
C TYR A 337 3.62 -8.98 -10.76
#